data_31dbc286791009314237ac5fbeb5772a
#
_entry.id   31dbc286791009314237ac5fbeb5772a
#
_cell.length_a   1.000
_cell.length_b   1.000
_cell.length_c   1.000
_cell.angle_alpha   90.00
_cell.angle_beta   90.00
_cell.angle_gamma   90.00
#
_symmetry.space_group_name_H-M   'P 1'
#
loop_
_entity.id
_entity.type
_entity.pdbx_description
1 polymer ?
#
loop_
_entity_poly.entity_id
_entity_poly.type
_entity_poly.pdbx_seq_one_letter_code
_entity_poly.pdbx_strand_id
1 'polypeptide(L)'
;MSKLTEKLRIFERIRQGRHVHVLALGSSNTEHFMVGAHWFDYVNIGLMHKYRRWTDDRSSVDNPELCLNAGTSNNTTAELLGRFDRDVAPFKPDLLILTAGINDANPNRKVSREEFRNNLMMLRKRVNDLGGDVLFQTCYACDLEKLSETRPDWAANFKPYTEIIREVAGEFLNDNFSRWERLRKYDIKAFRLLMRDSLHLNPDGNAVIGLDLTRLLELPVPDENLPWIKAGVFAQKTMDLLEKQERK
;
A
#
# COMPACT_ATOMS: atom_id res chain seq x y z
N MET A 1 1.04 -22.92 -2.15
CA MET A 1 0.36 -21.88 -1.35
C MET A 1 -0.75 -21.32 -2.20
N SER A 2 -1.97 -21.18 -1.68
CA SER A 2 -3.06 -20.53 -2.39
C SER A 2 -2.71 -19.05 -2.62
N LYS A 3 -3.15 -18.48 -3.76
CA LYS A 3 -2.90 -17.09 -4.10
C LYS A 3 -3.63 -16.17 -3.13
N LEU A 4 -3.08 -14.98 -2.86
CA LEU A 4 -3.72 -13.98 -2.00
C LEU A 4 -5.15 -13.64 -2.48
N THR A 5 -5.34 -13.58 -3.80
CA THR A 5 -6.64 -13.30 -4.44
C THR A 5 -7.71 -14.36 -4.18
N GLU A 6 -7.32 -15.59 -3.83
CA GLU A 6 -8.25 -16.66 -3.43
C GLU A 6 -8.73 -16.50 -1.98
N LYS A 7 -7.96 -15.77 -1.16
CA LYS A 7 -8.23 -15.56 0.27
C LYS A 7 -8.98 -14.27 0.57
N LEU A 8 -8.80 -13.24 -0.27
CA LEU A 8 -9.48 -11.96 -0.13
C LEU A 8 -10.93 -12.08 -0.61
N ARG A 9 -11.87 -11.86 0.30
CA ARG A 9 -13.33 -11.97 0.05
C ARG A 9 -13.84 -11.05 -1.05
N ILE A 10 -13.17 -9.92 -1.29
CA ILE A 10 -13.53 -8.97 -2.34
C ILE A 10 -13.63 -9.64 -3.72
N PHE A 11 -12.69 -10.52 -4.07
CA PHE A 11 -12.68 -11.13 -5.41
C PHE A 11 -13.83 -12.12 -5.61
N GLU A 12 -14.25 -12.81 -4.55
CA GLU A 12 -15.45 -13.66 -4.60
C GLU A 12 -16.72 -12.81 -4.79
N ARG A 13 -16.81 -11.69 -4.06
CA ARG A 13 -17.95 -10.76 -4.20
C ARG A 13 -18.08 -10.19 -5.60
N ILE A 14 -16.96 -9.79 -6.22
CA ILE A 14 -16.96 -9.31 -7.61
C ILE A 14 -17.40 -10.41 -8.57
N ARG A 15 -16.94 -11.67 -8.39
CA ARG A 15 -17.40 -12.80 -9.22
C ARG A 15 -18.90 -13.07 -9.08
N GLN A 16 -19.46 -12.82 -7.89
CA GLN A 16 -20.91 -12.91 -7.63
C GLN A 16 -21.70 -11.72 -8.20
N GLY A 17 -21.06 -10.79 -8.87
CA GLY A 17 -21.71 -9.62 -9.45
C GLY A 17 -22.00 -8.49 -8.46
N ARG A 18 -21.43 -8.51 -7.26
CA ARG A 18 -21.64 -7.47 -6.24
C ARG A 18 -20.76 -6.27 -6.52
N HIS A 19 -21.29 -5.09 -6.19
CA HIS A 19 -20.47 -3.89 -6.06
C HIS A 19 -19.62 -3.98 -4.80
N VAL A 20 -18.39 -3.49 -4.88
CA VAL A 20 -17.39 -3.58 -3.81
C VAL A 20 -16.73 -2.24 -3.55
N HIS A 21 -16.36 -2.02 -2.30
CA HIS A 21 -15.66 -0.82 -1.87
C HIS A 21 -14.20 -1.16 -1.51
N VAL A 22 -13.25 -0.44 -2.12
CA VAL A 22 -11.83 -0.54 -1.80
C VAL A 22 -11.36 0.77 -1.21
N LEU A 23 -10.78 0.70 -0.04
CA LEU A 23 -10.32 1.89 0.68
C LEU A 23 -8.82 1.82 0.94
N ALA A 24 -8.11 2.91 0.64
CA ALA A 24 -6.75 3.11 1.11
C ALA A 24 -6.76 3.95 2.39
N LEU A 25 -6.16 3.44 3.47
CA LEU A 25 -6.04 4.15 4.75
C LEU A 25 -4.57 4.30 5.13
N GLY A 26 -4.16 5.49 5.52
CA GLY A 26 -2.78 5.73 5.92
C GLY A 26 -2.45 7.19 6.16
N SER A 27 -1.15 7.48 6.18
CA SER A 27 -0.62 8.82 6.39
C SER A 27 -0.24 9.52 5.08
N SER A 28 0.79 10.38 5.09
CA SER A 28 1.27 11.14 3.92
C SER A 28 1.64 10.28 2.71
N ASN A 29 2.08 9.04 2.92
CA ASN A 29 2.39 8.10 1.84
C ASN A 29 1.15 7.44 1.22
N THR A 30 -0.02 7.69 1.79
CA THR A 30 -1.33 7.31 1.25
C THR A 30 -2.10 8.53 0.76
N GLU A 31 -1.80 9.72 1.30
CA GLU A 31 -2.44 10.96 0.89
C GLU A 31 -2.10 11.31 -0.55
N HIS A 32 -3.11 11.62 -1.35
CA HIS A 32 -2.95 11.90 -2.79
C HIS A 32 -2.37 13.28 -3.11
N PHE A 33 -2.15 14.13 -2.11
CA PHE A 33 -1.85 15.55 -2.28
C PHE A 33 -0.56 15.88 -3.07
N MET A 34 0.47 15.04 -2.97
CA MET A 34 1.82 15.41 -3.40
C MET A 34 2.27 14.75 -4.72
N VAL A 35 1.47 13.92 -5.34
CA VAL A 35 1.85 13.14 -6.53
C VAL A 35 0.73 13.12 -7.56
N GLY A 36 1.09 13.24 -8.83
CA GLY A 36 0.12 13.24 -9.93
C GLY A 36 -0.51 11.86 -10.15
N ALA A 37 0.29 10.78 -10.08
CA ALA A 37 -0.18 9.40 -10.11
C ALA A 37 0.22 8.73 -8.79
N HIS A 38 -0.76 8.29 -8.02
CA HIS A 38 -0.56 7.69 -6.72
C HIS A 38 -0.65 6.15 -6.83
N TRP A 39 0.04 5.40 -5.95
CA TRP A 39 0.02 3.94 -5.97
C TRP A 39 -1.39 3.33 -5.95
N PHE A 40 -2.34 3.99 -5.29
CA PHE A 40 -3.73 3.52 -5.21
C PHE A 40 -4.50 3.68 -6.54
N ASP A 41 -4.13 4.65 -7.38
CA ASP A 41 -4.74 4.83 -8.70
C ASP A 41 -4.51 3.62 -9.60
N TYR A 42 -3.34 2.96 -9.47
CA TYR A 42 -3.04 1.73 -10.21
C TYR A 42 -3.97 0.58 -9.82
N VAL A 43 -4.32 0.47 -8.53
CA VAL A 43 -5.29 -0.52 -8.05
C VAL A 43 -6.67 -0.23 -8.61
N ASN A 44 -7.12 1.02 -8.55
CA ASN A 44 -8.41 1.45 -9.09
C ASN A 44 -8.50 1.16 -10.60
N ILE A 45 -7.52 1.61 -11.38
CA ILE A 45 -7.47 1.38 -12.82
C ILE A 45 -7.44 -0.12 -13.13
N GLY A 46 -6.64 -0.90 -12.38
CA GLY A 46 -6.55 -2.34 -12.57
C GLY A 46 -7.86 -3.08 -12.31
N LEU A 47 -8.59 -2.71 -11.25
CA LEU A 47 -9.91 -3.25 -10.94
C LEU A 47 -10.91 -2.92 -12.04
N MET A 48 -10.96 -1.64 -12.43
CA MET A 48 -11.83 -1.16 -13.50
C MET A 48 -11.57 -1.90 -14.82
N HIS A 49 -10.31 -2.07 -15.24
CA HIS A 49 -9.97 -2.78 -16.46
C HIS A 49 -10.33 -4.26 -16.41
N LYS A 50 -10.17 -4.92 -15.26
CA LYS A 50 -10.43 -6.36 -15.14
C LYS A 50 -11.91 -6.69 -15.02
N TYR A 51 -12.68 -5.86 -14.34
CA TYR A 51 -14.04 -6.21 -13.92
C TYR A 51 -15.12 -5.32 -14.49
N ARG A 52 -14.77 -4.29 -15.28
CA ARG A 52 -15.72 -3.44 -16.00
C ARG A 52 -16.65 -4.27 -16.85
N ARG A 53 -17.94 -4.00 -16.76
CA ARG A 53 -18.98 -4.65 -17.55
C ARG A 53 -19.62 -3.67 -18.50
N TRP A 54 -19.78 -4.10 -19.74
CA TRP A 54 -20.56 -3.38 -20.72
C TRP A 54 -21.96 -3.99 -20.76
N THR A 55 -22.99 -3.17 -20.95
CA THR A 55 -24.32 -3.65 -21.32
C THR A 55 -24.26 -4.36 -22.67
N ASP A 56 -25.20 -5.26 -22.92
CA ASP A 56 -25.20 -6.05 -24.16
C ASP A 56 -25.22 -5.18 -25.41
N ASP A 57 -25.94 -4.03 -25.37
CA ASP A 57 -26.01 -3.04 -26.44
C ASP A 57 -24.84 -2.02 -26.40
N ARG A 58 -23.92 -2.15 -25.45
CA ARG A 58 -22.79 -1.24 -25.18
C ARG A 58 -23.19 0.23 -24.95
N SER A 59 -24.43 0.48 -24.57
CA SER A 59 -24.93 1.83 -24.31
C SER A 59 -24.50 2.35 -22.95
N SER A 60 -24.12 1.47 -22.03
CA SER A 60 -23.63 1.86 -20.69
C SER A 60 -22.54 0.92 -20.17
N VAL A 61 -21.90 1.33 -19.10
CA VAL A 61 -20.82 0.62 -18.42
C VAL A 61 -21.13 0.55 -16.94
N ASP A 62 -20.98 -0.64 -16.38
CA ASP A 62 -21.00 -0.86 -14.94
C ASP A 62 -19.58 -1.12 -14.43
N ASN A 63 -19.13 -0.29 -13.50
CA ASN A 63 -17.89 -0.50 -12.74
C ASN A 63 -18.27 -1.09 -11.40
N PRO A 64 -17.84 -2.30 -11.08
CA PRO A 64 -18.24 -2.96 -9.83
C PRO A 64 -17.53 -2.41 -8.59
N GLU A 65 -16.52 -1.55 -8.75
CA GLU A 65 -15.72 -1.03 -7.66
C GLU A 65 -15.97 0.46 -7.39
N LEU A 66 -15.92 0.83 -6.12
CA LEU A 66 -15.72 2.19 -5.65
C LEU A 66 -14.42 2.25 -4.87
N CYS A 67 -13.46 3.03 -5.36
CA CYS A 67 -12.16 3.20 -4.75
C CYS A 67 -12.04 4.56 -4.06
N LEU A 68 -11.75 4.59 -2.76
CA LEU A 68 -11.62 5.79 -1.95
C LEU A 68 -10.26 5.86 -1.28
N ASN A 69 -9.61 7.02 -1.34
CA ASN A 69 -8.36 7.28 -0.65
C ASN A 69 -8.63 8.12 0.61
N ALA A 70 -8.36 7.54 1.78
CA ALA A 70 -8.45 8.15 3.10
C ALA A 70 -7.07 8.35 3.73
N GLY A 71 -6.06 8.71 2.93
CA GLY A 71 -4.76 9.15 3.42
C GLY A 71 -4.83 10.52 4.04
N THR A 72 -4.16 10.72 5.19
CA THR A 72 -4.02 12.03 5.84
C THR A 72 -2.63 12.16 6.43
N SER A 73 -1.90 13.18 5.98
CA SER A 73 -0.51 13.43 6.39
C SER A 73 -0.33 13.40 7.90
N ASN A 74 0.83 12.93 8.32
CA ASN A 74 1.28 12.93 9.71
C ASN A 74 0.47 12.06 10.70
N ASN A 75 -0.51 11.26 10.24
CA ASN A 75 -1.23 10.36 11.12
C ASN A 75 -0.38 9.18 11.59
N THR A 76 -0.50 8.85 12.86
CA THR A 76 -0.13 7.57 13.48
C THR A 76 -1.33 6.62 13.46
N THR A 77 -1.15 5.39 13.88
CA THR A 77 -2.26 4.44 14.01
C THR A 77 -3.32 4.88 15.01
N ALA A 78 -2.98 5.67 16.02
CA ALA A 78 -3.94 6.25 16.96
C ALA A 78 -4.90 7.23 16.25
N GLU A 79 -4.37 8.15 15.41
CA GLU A 79 -5.22 9.04 14.63
C GLU A 79 -6.01 8.29 13.55
N LEU A 80 -5.46 7.22 12.96
CA LEU A 80 -6.22 6.38 12.02
C LEU A 80 -7.43 5.73 12.71
N LEU A 81 -7.27 5.21 13.93
CA LEU A 81 -8.38 4.70 14.75
C LEU A 81 -9.36 5.80 15.12
N GLY A 82 -8.87 6.96 15.53
CA GLY A 82 -9.71 8.09 15.96
C GLY A 82 -10.65 8.59 14.86
N ARG A 83 -10.25 8.47 13.59
CA ARG A 83 -11.08 8.88 12.44
C ARG A 83 -11.77 7.73 11.71
N PHE A 84 -11.68 6.51 12.22
CA PHE A 84 -12.23 5.32 11.57
C PHE A 84 -13.75 5.43 11.32
N ASP A 85 -14.51 5.93 12.29
CA ASP A 85 -15.98 6.06 12.20
C ASP A 85 -16.41 7.11 11.17
N ARG A 86 -15.56 8.10 10.91
CA ARG A 86 -15.82 9.12 9.89
C ARG A 86 -15.40 8.67 8.50
N ASP A 87 -14.19 8.08 8.37
CA ASP A 87 -13.52 7.91 7.08
C ASP A 87 -13.58 6.48 6.53
N VAL A 88 -13.90 5.49 7.36
CA VAL A 88 -13.88 4.06 6.97
C VAL A 88 -15.26 3.41 7.16
N ALA A 89 -15.84 3.51 8.35
CA ALA A 89 -17.04 2.76 8.70
C ALA A 89 -18.26 3.06 7.79
N PRO A 90 -18.52 4.30 7.35
CA PRO A 90 -19.67 4.60 6.48
C PRO A 90 -19.59 3.90 5.11
N PHE A 91 -18.38 3.65 4.63
CA PHE A 91 -18.14 3.03 3.33
C PHE A 91 -18.12 1.50 3.37
N LYS A 92 -18.06 0.89 4.57
CA LYS A 92 -18.05 -0.58 4.76
C LYS A 92 -17.12 -1.27 3.75
N PRO A 93 -15.81 -0.98 3.76
CA PRO A 93 -14.91 -1.47 2.72
C PRO A 93 -14.88 -3.00 2.68
N ASP A 94 -14.96 -3.57 1.48
CA ASP A 94 -14.70 -4.98 1.22
C ASP A 94 -13.21 -5.31 1.32
N LEU A 95 -12.37 -4.32 0.97
CA LEU A 95 -10.92 -4.36 1.13
C LEU A 95 -10.41 -3.02 1.64
N LEU A 96 -9.73 -3.03 2.77
CA LEU A 96 -8.92 -1.91 3.25
C LEU A 96 -7.45 -2.19 2.95
N ILE A 97 -6.77 -1.31 2.22
CA ILE A 97 -5.32 -1.33 2.06
C ILE A 97 -4.73 -0.35 3.07
N LEU A 98 -4.02 -0.87 4.06
CA LEU A 98 -3.50 -0.11 5.20
C LEU A 98 -1.99 0.09 5.12
N THR A 99 -1.56 1.35 5.09
CA THR A 99 -0.13 1.73 5.17
C THR A 99 0.09 2.61 6.39
N ALA A 100 0.81 2.11 7.40
CA ALA A 100 1.07 2.82 8.66
C ALA A 100 2.48 2.48 9.21
N GLY A 101 2.87 3.11 10.30
CA GLY A 101 4.07 2.79 11.05
C GLY A 101 5.22 3.78 10.94
N ILE A 102 5.28 4.56 9.86
CA ILE A 102 6.38 5.54 9.68
C ILE A 102 6.31 6.64 10.74
N ASN A 103 5.12 7.17 11.02
CA ASN A 103 4.93 8.20 12.04
C ASN A 103 4.92 7.60 13.44
N ASP A 104 4.39 6.39 13.59
CA ASP A 104 4.41 5.66 14.87
C ASP A 104 5.85 5.37 15.34
N ALA A 105 6.75 5.09 14.40
CA ALA A 105 8.18 4.90 14.69
C ALA A 105 8.90 6.20 15.11
N ASN A 106 8.30 7.38 14.91
CA ASN A 106 8.87 8.65 15.35
C ASN A 106 8.76 8.79 16.86
N PRO A 107 9.89 8.86 17.62
CA PRO A 107 9.85 8.95 19.08
C PRO A 107 9.03 10.13 19.62
N ASN A 108 8.98 11.22 18.87
CA ASN A 108 8.22 12.42 19.25
C ASN A 108 6.71 12.19 19.26
N ARG A 109 6.22 11.15 18.58
CA ARG A 109 4.79 10.79 18.54
C ARG A 109 4.38 9.93 19.74
N LYS A 110 5.35 9.39 20.47
CA LYS A 110 5.16 8.62 21.72
C LYS A 110 4.21 7.41 21.60
N VAL A 111 4.11 6.83 20.42
CA VAL A 111 3.36 5.58 20.21
C VAL A 111 4.30 4.43 20.56
N SER A 112 3.99 3.67 21.60
CA SER A 112 4.77 2.49 21.95
C SER A 112 4.58 1.36 20.95
N ARG A 113 5.52 0.39 20.91
CA ARG A 113 5.40 -0.79 20.03
C ARG A 113 4.16 -1.64 20.35
N GLU A 114 3.83 -1.74 21.64
CA GLU A 114 2.64 -2.45 22.10
C GLU A 114 1.36 -1.73 21.66
N GLU A 115 1.28 -0.43 21.88
CA GLU A 115 0.17 0.39 21.40
C GLU A 115 0.00 0.31 19.89
N PHE A 116 1.11 0.42 19.13
CA PHE A 116 1.10 0.27 17.68
C PHE A 116 0.52 -1.08 17.23
N ARG A 117 0.97 -2.18 17.86
CA ARG A 117 0.42 -3.53 17.63
C ARG A 117 -1.08 -3.59 17.89
N ASN A 118 -1.49 -3.09 19.04
CA ASN A 118 -2.91 -3.11 19.45
C ASN A 118 -3.77 -2.27 18.50
N ASN A 119 -3.27 -1.12 18.05
CA ASN A 119 -3.95 -0.26 17.09
C ASN A 119 -4.14 -0.96 15.72
N LEU A 120 -3.11 -1.64 15.21
CA LEU A 120 -3.21 -2.41 13.97
C LEU A 120 -4.22 -3.57 14.09
N MET A 121 -4.18 -4.29 15.21
CA MET A 121 -5.13 -5.38 15.49
C MET A 121 -6.58 -4.84 15.60
N MET A 122 -6.76 -3.68 16.22
CA MET A 122 -8.06 -3.04 16.35
C MET A 122 -8.59 -2.57 14.99
N LEU A 123 -7.76 -1.93 14.16
CA LEU A 123 -8.12 -1.56 12.79
C LEU A 123 -8.58 -2.78 11.98
N ARG A 124 -7.82 -3.88 12.05
CA ARG A 124 -8.18 -5.14 11.40
C ARG A 124 -9.52 -5.67 11.90
N LYS A 125 -9.68 -5.74 13.24
CA LYS A 125 -10.93 -6.22 13.84
C LYS A 125 -12.12 -5.39 13.37
N ARG A 126 -12.04 -4.07 13.41
CA ARG A 126 -13.14 -3.18 13.01
C ARG A 126 -13.52 -3.34 11.55
N VAL A 127 -12.57 -3.52 10.63
CA VAL A 127 -12.84 -3.80 9.22
C VAL A 127 -13.49 -5.18 9.05
N ASN A 128 -12.98 -6.19 9.76
CA ASN A 128 -13.57 -7.53 9.74
C ASN A 128 -15.00 -7.56 10.27
N ASP A 129 -15.31 -6.78 11.32
CA ASP A 129 -16.66 -6.63 11.88
C ASP A 129 -17.62 -6.01 10.84
N LEU A 130 -17.11 -5.18 9.92
CA LEU A 130 -17.87 -4.64 8.78
C LEU A 130 -17.98 -5.63 7.61
N GLY A 131 -17.32 -6.78 7.70
CA GLY A 131 -17.32 -7.82 6.67
C GLY A 131 -16.18 -7.68 5.65
N GLY A 132 -15.27 -6.73 5.76
CA GLY A 132 -14.13 -6.53 4.87
C GLY A 132 -12.85 -7.24 5.30
N ASP A 133 -11.85 -7.23 4.43
CA ASP A 133 -10.49 -7.71 4.70
C ASP A 133 -9.52 -6.54 4.78
N VAL A 134 -8.39 -6.72 5.48
CA VAL A 134 -7.29 -5.74 5.52
C VAL A 134 -6.07 -6.32 4.84
N LEU A 135 -5.61 -5.68 3.78
CA LEU A 135 -4.29 -5.89 3.19
C LEU A 135 -3.32 -4.88 3.80
N PHE A 136 -2.40 -5.36 4.60
CA PHE A 136 -1.37 -4.52 5.18
C PHE A 136 -0.25 -4.28 4.17
N GLN A 137 0.26 -3.05 4.14
CA GLN A 137 1.50 -2.72 3.47
C GLN A 137 2.53 -2.31 4.52
N THR A 138 3.72 -2.92 4.50
CA THR A 138 4.84 -2.26 5.16
C THR A 138 5.14 -0.96 4.44
N CYS A 139 5.60 0.07 5.16
CA CYS A 139 6.26 1.17 4.49
C CYS A 139 7.43 0.60 3.65
N TYR A 140 7.66 1.20 2.48
CA TYR A 140 8.88 0.94 1.75
C TYR A 140 10.10 1.33 2.59
N ALA A 141 11.27 0.82 2.25
CA ALA A 141 12.51 1.27 2.89
C ALA A 141 12.69 2.76 2.60
N CYS A 142 12.61 3.59 3.64
CA CYS A 142 12.96 5.00 3.54
C CYS A 142 14.48 5.17 3.37
N ASP A 143 14.94 6.34 2.97
CA ASP A 143 16.37 6.65 3.00
C ASP A 143 16.84 6.82 4.46
N LEU A 144 16.99 5.66 5.12
CA LEU A 144 17.33 5.60 6.54
C LEU A 144 18.71 6.21 6.84
N GLU A 145 19.63 6.17 5.89
CA GLU A 145 20.95 6.82 6.01
C GLU A 145 20.74 8.33 6.12
N LYS A 146 20.07 8.93 5.14
CA LYS A 146 19.77 10.37 5.15
C LYS A 146 18.86 10.78 6.33
N LEU A 147 17.92 9.92 6.72
CA LEU A 147 17.08 10.17 7.89
C LEU A 147 17.91 10.16 9.19
N SER A 148 18.88 9.26 9.30
CA SER A 148 19.74 9.15 10.51
C SER A 148 20.66 10.35 10.72
N GLU A 149 20.99 11.09 9.67
CA GLU A 149 21.80 12.32 9.78
C GLU A 149 21.11 13.40 10.64
N THR A 150 19.79 13.46 10.59
CA THR A 150 19.00 14.49 11.29
C THR A 150 18.11 13.93 12.40
N ARG A 151 17.74 12.64 12.32
CA ARG A 151 16.76 11.98 13.20
C ARG A 151 17.15 10.52 13.45
N PRO A 152 18.30 10.27 14.13
CA PRO A 152 18.84 8.92 14.30
C PRO A 152 17.88 7.96 15.03
N ASP A 153 17.21 8.44 16.09
CA ASP A 153 16.28 7.63 16.87
C ASP A 153 15.04 7.19 16.04
N TRP A 154 14.57 8.05 15.16
CA TRP A 154 13.48 7.69 14.26
C TRP A 154 13.92 6.63 13.26
N ALA A 155 15.08 6.82 12.64
CA ALA A 155 15.65 5.84 11.72
C ALA A 155 15.86 4.46 12.38
N ALA A 156 16.37 4.44 13.62
CA ALA A 156 16.60 3.22 14.39
C ALA A 156 15.29 2.49 14.75
N ASN A 157 14.20 3.23 14.99
CA ASN A 157 12.90 2.65 15.32
C ASN A 157 12.16 2.06 14.12
N PHE A 158 12.53 2.41 12.91
CA PHE A 158 11.74 2.05 11.71
C PHE A 158 11.56 0.54 11.53
N LYS A 159 12.66 -0.21 11.60
CA LYS A 159 12.65 -1.65 11.42
C LYS A 159 11.80 -2.40 12.46
N PRO A 160 11.90 -2.15 13.76
CA PRO A 160 11.03 -2.78 14.76
C PRO A 160 9.52 -2.59 14.51
N TYR A 161 9.09 -1.42 14.04
CA TYR A 161 7.68 -1.19 13.69
C TYR A 161 7.27 -1.95 12.43
N THR A 162 8.17 -2.09 11.46
CA THR A 162 7.95 -2.91 10.26
C THR A 162 7.74 -4.38 10.61
N GLU A 163 8.52 -4.94 11.56
CA GLU A 163 8.32 -6.33 12.02
C GLU A 163 6.94 -6.54 12.66
N ILE A 164 6.46 -5.57 13.44
CA ILE A 164 5.11 -5.65 14.01
C ILE A 164 4.03 -5.70 12.92
N ILE A 165 4.19 -4.92 11.83
CA ILE A 165 3.25 -4.99 10.71
C ILE A 165 3.23 -6.41 10.12
N ARG A 166 4.41 -7.03 9.90
CA ARG A 166 4.51 -8.41 9.38
C ARG A 166 3.79 -9.42 10.27
N GLU A 167 4.02 -9.34 11.59
CA GLU A 167 3.38 -10.22 12.55
C GLU A 167 1.86 -10.07 12.54
N VAL A 168 1.35 -8.83 12.55
CA VAL A 168 -0.09 -8.58 12.56
C VAL A 168 -0.71 -8.94 11.22
N ALA A 169 -0.08 -8.65 10.11
CA ALA A 169 -0.60 -8.91 8.77
C ALA A 169 -0.74 -10.40 8.46
N GLY A 170 0.22 -11.22 8.90
CA GLY A 170 0.30 -12.61 8.50
C GLY A 170 0.40 -12.74 6.98
N GLU A 171 -0.53 -13.48 6.38
CA GLU A 171 -0.55 -13.71 4.93
C GLU A 171 -1.14 -12.55 4.10
N PHE A 172 -1.85 -11.62 4.74
CA PHE A 172 -2.44 -10.44 4.08
C PHE A 172 -1.45 -9.27 4.07
N LEU A 173 -0.27 -9.51 3.51
CA LEU A 173 0.87 -8.57 3.53
C LEU A 173 1.37 -8.26 2.11
N ASN A 174 1.57 -6.97 1.85
CA ASN A 174 2.47 -6.45 0.82
C ASN A 174 3.76 -5.94 1.48
N ASP A 175 4.83 -6.73 1.43
CA ASP A 175 6.10 -6.39 2.08
C ASP A 175 6.98 -5.50 1.20
N ASN A 176 6.61 -4.24 1.09
CA ASN A 176 7.38 -3.24 0.37
C ASN A 176 8.78 -3.04 1.00
N PHE A 177 8.89 -3.08 2.33
CA PHE A 177 10.15 -2.80 3.02
C PHE A 177 11.27 -3.73 2.54
N SER A 178 11.08 -5.04 2.58
CA SER A 178 12.10 -6.00 2.16
C SER A 178 12.51 -5.80 0.70
N ARG A 179 11.54 -5.56 -0.16
CA ARG A 179 11.77 -5.39 -1.59
C ARG A 179 12.58 -4.13 -1.90
N TRP A 180 12.22 -3.01 -1.28
CA TRP A 180 12.89 -1.72 -1.48
C TRP A 180 14.27 -1.67 -0.80
N GLU A 181 14.45 -2.36 0.32
CA GLU A 181 15.73 -2.48 1.00
C GLU A 181 16.78 -3.21 0.15
N ARG A 182 16.35 -4.18 -0.68
CA ARG A 182 17.24 -4.82 -1.66
C ARG A 182 17.74 -3.83 -2.70
N LEU A 183 16.85 -3.03 -3.29
CA LEU A 183 17.24 -1.99 -4.25
C LEU A 183 18.18 -0.97 -3.60
N ARG A 184 17.85 -0.52 -2.38
CA ARG A 184 18.66 0.44 -1.64
C ARG A 184 20.10 -0.06 -1.42
N LYS A 185 20.26 -1.32 -1.05
CA LYS A 185 21.56 -1.95 -0.83
C LYS A 185 22.32 -2.19 -2.13
N TYR A 186 21.61 -2.52 -3.21
CA TYR A 186 22.21 -2.79 -4.50
C TYR A 186 22.66 -1.52 -5.20
N ASP A 187 21.81 -0.51 -5.25
CA ASP A 187 22.07 0.79 -5.87
C ASP A 187 21.30 1.92 -5.16
N ILE A 188 21.99 2.57 -4.25
CA ILE A 188 21.43 3.71 -3.49
C ILE A 188 21.04 4.89 -4.39
N LYS A 189 21.70 5.08 -5.53
CA LYS A 189 21.37 6.15 -6.46
C LYS A 189 20.08 5.85 -7.19
N ALA A 190 19.91 4.63 -7.71
CA ALA A 190 18.66 4.17 -8.32
C ALA A 190 17.48 4.25 -7.31
N PHE A 191 17.70 3.82 -6.06
CA PHE A 191 16.72 3.96 -4.99
C PHE A 191 16.32 5.44 -4.77
N ARG A 192 17.28 6.36 -4.67
CA ARG A 192 17.03 7.79 -4.44
C ARG A 192 16.30 8.47 -5.59
N LEU A 193 16.37 7.94 -6.82
CA LEU A 193 15.57 8.43 -7.95
C LEU A 193 14.07 8.18 -7.77
N LEU A 194 13.67 7.25 -6.90
CA LEU A 194 12.26 6.96 -6.59
C LEU A 194 11.73 7.76 -5.39
N MET A 195 12.62 8.51 -4.74
CA MET A 195 12.30 9.26 -3.53
C MET A 195 12.16 10.75 -3.85
N ARG A 196 11.20 11.40 -3.18
CA ARG A 196 11.09 12.87 -3.15
C ARG A 196 11.98 13.48 -2.07
N ASP A 197 12.00 12.82 -0.92
CA ASP A 197 12.80 13.17 0.25
C ASP A 197 13.17 11.88 1.01
N SER A 198 13.73 11.97 2.22
CA SER A 198 14.12 10.78 2.99
C SER A 198 12.95 9.86 3.39
N LEU A 199 11.71 10.35 3.37
CA LEU A 199 10.53 9.65 3.86
C LEU A 199 9.45 9.41 2.80
N HIS A 200 9.44 10.17 1.72
CA HIS A 200 8.34 10.18 0.77
C HIS A 200 8.78 9.78 -0.63
N LEU A 201 7.91 9.07 -1.32
CA LEU A 201 8.08 8.71 -2.72
C LEU A 201 7.77 9.90 -3.63
N ASN A 202 8.43 9.92 -4.78
CA ASN A 202 8.03 10.71 -5.93
C ASN A 202 7.02 9.91 -6.80
N PRO A 203 6.55 10.45 -7.94
CA PRO A 203 5.62 9.71 -8.82
C PRO A 203 6.15 8.36 -9.30
N ASP A 204 7.44 8.23 -9.60
CA ASP A 204 8.04 6.97 -10.05
C ASP A 204 8.05 5.91 -8.94
N GLY A 205 8.35 6.32 -7.71
CA GLY A 205 8.26 5.43 -6.54
C GLY A 205 6.82 4.98 -6.26
N ASN A 206 5.84 5.88 -6.41
CA ASN A 206 4.42 5.53 -6.33
C ASN A 206 4.03 4.52 -7.41
N ALA A 207 4.55 4.68 -8.65
CA ALA A 207 4.32 3.73 -9.73
C ALA A 207 4.83 2.32 -9.38
N VAL A 208 6.03 2.20 -8.78
CA VAL A 208 6.57 0.90 -8.34
C VAL A 208 5.63 0.21 -7.37
N ILE A 209 5.16 0.90 -6.32
CA ILE A 209 4.22 0.32 -5.35
C ILE A 209 2.89 -0.05 -6.02
N GLY A 210 2.36 0.82 -6.87
CA GLY A 210 1.12 0.57 -7.59
C GLY A 210 1.20 -0.67 -8.49
N LEU A 211 2.30 -0.82 -9.23
CA LEU A 211 2.58 -1.99 -10.08
C LEU A 211 2.76 -3.27 -9.25
N ASP A 212 3.42 -3.19 -8.10
CA ASP A 212 3.57 -4.32 -7.18
C ASP A 212 2.22 -4.77 -6.63
N LEU A 213 1.35 -3.83 -6.26
CA LEU A 213 -0.02 -4.13 -5.82
C LEU A 213 -0.88 -4.72 -6.93
N THR A 214 -0.83 -4.17 -8.16
CA THR A 214 -1.57 -4.76 -9.29
C THR A 214 -1.14 -6.19 -9.55
N ARG A 215 0.15 -6.48 -9.48
CA ARG A 215 0.67 -7.85 -9.59
C ARG A 215 0.21 -8.74 -8.43
N LEU A 216 0.32 -8.27 -7.19
CA LEU A 216 -0.10 -9.01 -5.99
C LEU A 216 -1.60 -9.37 -6.03
N LEU A 217 -2.43 -8.47 -6.54
CA LEU A 217 -3.87 -8.61 -6.68
C LEU A 217 -4.29 -9.20 -8.04
N GLU A 218 -3.33 -9.66 -8.84
CA GLU A 218 -3.57 -10.23 -10.19
C GLU A 218 -4.43 -9.33 -11.09
N LEU A 219 -4.25 -8.03 -10.97
CA LEU A 219 -4.92 -7.03 -11.78
C LEU A 219 -4.11 -6.76 -13.06
N PRO A 220 -4.76 -6.32 -14.16
CA PRO A 220 -4.07 -5.85 -15.34
C PRO A 220 -3.13 -4.69 -15.01
N VAL A 221 -1.92 -4.74 -15.54
CA VAL A 221 -0.98 -3.62 -15.46
C VAL A 221 -1.40 -2.56 -16.48
N PRO A 222 -1.39 -1.27 -16.15
CA PRO A 222 -1.54 -0.21 -17.14
C PRO A 222 -0.52 -0.36 -18.27
N ASP A 223 -0.86 0.13 -19.48
CA ASP A 223 0.01 0.02 -20.64
C ASP A 223 1.44 0.53 -20.33
N GLU A 224 2.42 -0.37 -20.45
CA GLU A 224 3.85 -0.08 -20.18
C GLU A 224 4.42 1.02 -21.09
N ASN A 225 3.75 1.34 -22.17
CA ASN A 225 4.17 2.39 -23.10
C ASN A 225 3.79 3.81 -22.64
N LEU A 226 2.96 3.93 -21.61
CA LEU A 226 2.63 5.23 -21.05
C LEU A 226 3.87 5.90 -20.42
N PRO A 227 4.22 7.13 -20.82
CA PRO A 227 5.48 7.76 -20.41
C PRO A 227 5.67 7.85 -18.89
N TRP A 228 4.56 8.02 -18.15
CA TRP A 228 4.59 8.22 -16.68
C TRP A 228 4.81 6.95 -15.86
N ILE A 229 4.78 5.76 -16.50
CA ILE A 229 5.04 4.50 -15.76
C ILE A 229 6.37 3.84 -16.14
N LYS A 230 7.09 4.34 -17.17
CA LYS A 230 8.32 3.71 -17.67
C LYS A 230 9.40 3.55 -16.59
N ALA A 231 9.63 4.57 -15.80
CA ALA A 231 10.63 4.51 -14.73
C ALA A 231 10.23 3.52 -13.63
N GLY A 232 8.93 3.50 -13.27
CA GLY A 232 8.37 2.54 -12.32
C GLY A 232 8.49 1.08 -12.81
N VAL A 233 8.16 0.83 -14.08
CA VAL A 233 8.33 -0.50 -14.72
C VAL A 233 9.80 -0.93 -14.71
N PHE A 234 10.72 -0.02 -15.04
CA PHE A 234 12.14 -0.30 -15.00
C PHE A 234 12.63 -0.67 -13.60
N ALA A 235 12.28 0.13 -12.60
CA ALA A 235 12.64 -0.12 -11.22
C ALA A 235 12.05 -1.44 -10.71
N GLN A 236 10.80 -1.76 -11.04
CA GLN A 236 10.15 -3.01 -10.69
C GLN A 236 10.89 -4.21 -11.30
N LYS A 237 11.22 -4.16 -12.59
CA LYS A 237 12.00 -5.21 -13.27
C LYS A 237 13.38 -5.40 -12.62
N THR A 238 14.03 -4.31 -12.21
CA THR A 238 15.31 -4.37 -11.49
C THR A 238 15.16 -5.08 -10.14
N MET A 239 14.13 -4.73 -9.35
CA MET A 239 13.86 -5.40 -8.08
C MET A 239 13.58 -6.90 -8.26
N ASP A 240 12.85 -7.29 -9.31
CA ASP A 240 12.59 -8.70 -9.64
C ASP A 240 13.86 -9.48 -9.95
N LEU A 241 14.81 -8.85 -10.66
CA LEU A 241 16.11 -9.48 -10.95
C LEU A 241 16.93 -9.68 -9.68
N LEU A 242 16.95 -8.70 -8.78
CA LEU A 242 17.66 -8.81 -7.50
C LEU A 242 17.08 -9.92 -6.62
N GLU A 243 15.76 -10.05 -6.55
CA GLU A 243 15.11 -11.15 -5.80
C GLU A 243 15.45 -12.54 -6.36
N LYS A 244 15.58 -12.66 -7.68
CA LYS A 244 15.98 -13.94 -8.31
C LYS A 244 17.45 -14.30 -8.08
N GLN A 245 18.33 -13.30 -7.92
CA GLN A 245 19.75 -13.54 -7.63
C GLN A 245 19.97 -14.03 -6.20
N GLU A 246 19.20 -13.56 -5.22
CA GLU A 246 19.32 -14.00 -3.82
C GLU A 246 18.80 -15.45 -3.59
N ARG A 247 17.98 -15.99 -4.50
CA ARG A 247 17.43 -17.35 -4.40
C ARG A 247 18.33 -18.43 -5.02
N LYS A 248 19.43 -18.02 -5.66
CA LYS A 248 20.47 -18.93 -6.21
C LYS A 248 21.63 -19.06 -5.25
#